data_0c4d8fc554814e7bf5fe1dedbd4d3144
#
_entry.id   0c4d8fc554814e7bf5fe1dedbd4d3144
#
_cell.length_a   1.000
_cell.length_b   1.000
_cell.length_c   1.000
_cell.angle_alpha   90.00
_cell.angle_beta   90.00
_cell.angle_gamma   90.00
#
_symmetry.space_group_name_H-M   'P 1'
#
loop_
_entity.id
_entity.type
_entity.pdbx_description
1 polymer ?
#
loop_
_entity_poly.entity_id
_entity_poly.type
_entity_poly.pdbx_seq_one_letter_code
_entity_poly.pdbx_strand_id
1 'polypeptide(L)'
;MDKGLRKMKVMIFTSSPNIDGLTAACGNAAKTGAEEAGAQVSMVNLNRLKIGNCKACGNGWGPCRNEHECQVKDDFQNLHASITEMDAFVLITPVYWGEMSESAKAFSDRVRRCEALKNDKNTFFEGKPVIAAAAAGGSGNGLTTCLTSMERFITHVKAEKFDFIGITQKNKVYKVDTIQKAANEMVLSSQKGE
;
A
#
# COMPACT_ATOMS: atom_id res chain seq x y z
N MET A 1 14.42 -4.43 -33.90
CA MET A 1 14.08 -5.36 -32.81
C MET A 1 13.48 -4.51 -31.71
N ASP A 2 12.17 -4.56 -31.63
CA ASP A 2 11.42 -3.83 -30.60
C ASP A 2 11.77 -4.48 -29.25
N LYS A 3 12.56 -3.80 -28.42
CA LYS A 3 12.74 -4.19 -27.03
C LYS A 3 11.42 -3.87 -26.35
N GLY A 4 10.53 -4.87 -26.29
CA GLY A 4 9.26 -4.71 -25.60
C GLY A 4 9.50 -4.08 -24.24
N LEU A 5 9.03 -2.85 -24.05
CA LEU A 5 9.09 -2.15 -22.77
C LEU A 5 8.53 -3.07 -21.68
N ARG A 6 9.30 -3.29 -20.62
CA ARG A 6 8.86 -4.06 -19.47
C ARG A 6 7.59 -3.42 -18.91
N LYS A 7 6.51 -4.19 -18.78
CA LYS A 7 5.29 -3.70 -18.16
C LYS A 7 5.55 -3.37 -16.69
N MET A 8 5.12 -2.18 -16.28
CA MET A 8 5.15 -1.74 -14.89
C MET A 8 4.31 -2.69 -14.02
N LYS A 9 4.83 -3.11 -12.86
CA LYS A 9 4.14 -3.98 -11.90
C LYS A 9 3.60 -3.14 -10.76
N VAL A 10 2.29 -3.14 -10.56
CA VAL A 10 1.60 -2.39 -9.50
C VAL A 10 1.00 -3.36 -8.49
N MET A 11 1.29 -3.18 -7.20
CA MET A 11 0.63 -3.92 -6.14
C MET A 11 -0.39 -3.04 -5.42
N ILE A 12 -1.62 -3.55 -5.33
CA ILE A 12 -2.73 -2.87 -4.67
C ILE A 12 -3.06 -3.62 -3.39
N PHE A 13 -2.89 -2.98 -2.25
CA PHE A 13 -3.28 -3.48 -0.94
C PHE A 13 -4.65 -2.96 -0.56
N THR A 14 -5.56 -3.86 -0.21
CA THR A 14 -6.81 -3.55 0.47
C THR A 14 -6.81 -4.21 1.85
N SER A 15 -7.54 -3.66 2.82
CA SER A 15 -7.48 -4.17 4.20
C SER A 15 -8.84 -4.21 4.91
N SER A 16 -9.93 -4.23 4.14
CA SER A 16 -11.27 -4.42 4.71
C SER A 16 -11.64 -5.91 4.76
N PRO A 17 -12.29 -6.37 5.84
CA PRO A 17 -12.91 -7.69 5.87
C PRO A 17 -14.09 -7.79 4.88
N ASN A 18 -14.73 -6.66 4.56
CA ASN A 18 -15.83 -6.59 3.63
C ASN A 18 -15.31 -6.55 2.18
N ILE A 19 -15.71 -7.54 1.38
CA ILE A 19 -15.20 -7.75 0.01
C ILE A 19 -15.96 -6.96 -1.07
N ASP A 20 -17.10 -6.37 -0.73
CA ASP A 20 -17.97 -5.63 -1.64
C ASP A 20 -18.24 -4.17 -1.19
N GLY A 21 -17.54 -3.73 -0.14
CA GLY A 21 -17.69 -2.40 0.42
C GLY A 21 -16.90 -1.32 -0.30
N LEU A 22 -16.85 -0.13 0.33
CA LEU A 22 -16.18 1.06 -0.20
C LEU A 22 -14.70 0.83 -0.50
N THR A 23 -13.98 0.13 0.40
CA THR A 23 -12.56 -0.21 0.21
C THR A 23 -12.34 -1.12 -1.00
N ALA A 24 -13.24 -2.09 -1.21
CA ALA A 24 -13.17 -2.97 -2.37
C ALA A 24 -13.45 -2.21 -3.68
N ALA A 25 -14.43 -1.30 -3.68
CA ALA A 25 -14.70 -0.43 -4.82
C ALA A 25 -13.47 0.44 -5.19
N CYS A 26 -12.78 0.99 -4.20
CA CYS A 26 -11.53 1.73 -4.41
C CYS A 26 -10.43 0.84 -5.00
N GLY A 27 -10.28 -0.39 -4.49
CA GLY A 27 -9.29 -1.34 -5.00
C GLY A 27 -9.54 -1.71 -6.47
N ASN A 28 -10.79 -1.97 -6.82
CA ASN A 28 -11.17 -2.29 -8.20
C ASN A 28 -10.96 -1.10 -9.14
N ALA A 29 -11.28 0.12 -8.70
CA ALA A 29 -11.03 1.34 -9.46
C ALA A 29 -9.53 1.56 -9.73
N ALA A 30 -8.70 1.42 -8.69
CA ALA A 30 -7.25 1.52 -8.84
C ALA A 30 -6.70 0.43 -9.79
N LYS A 31 -7.22 -0.80 -9.70
CA LYS A 31 -6.85 -1.88 -10.62
C LYS A 31 -7.20 -1.52 -12.06
N THR A 32 -8.44 -1.11 -12.31
CA THR A 32 -8.89 -0.72 -13.65
C THR A 32 -8.00 0.39 -14.22
N GLY A 33 -7.75 1.46 -13.46
CA GLY A 33 -6.92 2.56 -13.93
C GLY A 33 -5.49 2.17 -14.26
N ALA A 34 -4.85 1.36 -13.42
CA ALA A 34 -3.49 0.88 -13.67
C ALA A 34 -3.43 -0.09 -14.89
N GLU A 35 -4.40 -0.97 -15.05
CA GLU A 35 -4.49 -1.89 -16.19
C GLU A 35 -4.75 -1.15 -17.51
N GLU A 36 -5.60 -0.11 -17.51
CA GLU A 36 -5.85 0.76 -18.67
C GLU A 36 -4.57 1.48 -19.14
N ALA A 37 -3.67 1.81 -18.21
CA ALA A 37 -2.35 2.36 -18.51
C ALA A 37 -1.28 1.30 -18.91
N GLY A 38 -1.67 0.03 -18.98
CA GLY A 38 -0.82 -1.07 -19.44
C GLY A 38 -0.02 -1.78 -18.32
N ALA A 39 -0.24 -1.48 -17.06
CA ALA A 39 0.45 -2.15 -15.96
C ALA A 39 -0.02 -3.59 -15.75
N GLN A 40 0.87 -4.41 -15.17
CA GLN A 40 0.51 -5.69 -14.58
C GLN A 40 0.14 -5.46 -13.11
N VAL A 41 -1.09 -5.84 -12.72
CA VAL A 41 -1.63 -5.55 -11.39
C VAL A 41 -1.74 -6.80 -10.54
N SER A 42 -1.25 -6.71 -9.30
CA SER A 42 -1.46 -7.70 -8.24
C SER A 42 -2.31 -7.09 -7.13
N MET A 43 -3.47 -7.69 -6.83
CA MET A 43 -4.30 -7.26 -5.70
C MET A 43 -4.13 -8.17 -4.50
N VAL A 44 -3.90 -7.57 -3.33
CA VAL A 44 -3.73 -8.26 -2.05
C VAL A 44 -4.71 -7.72 -1.03
N ASN A 45 -5.59 -8.56 -0.52
CA ASN A 45 -6.42 -8.22 0.63
C ASN A 45 -5.72 -8.66 1.92
N LEU A 46 -5.14 -7.70 2.65
CA LEU A 46 -4.39 -7.94 3.88
C LEU A 46 -5.22 -8.61 4.98
N ASN A 47 -6.55 -8.41 4.97
CA ASN A 47 -7.44 -9.05 5.94
C ASN A 47 -7.64 -10.55 5.69
N ARG A 48 -7.29 -11.03 4.49
CA ARG A 48 -7.35 -12.46 4.13
C ARG A 48 -6.07 -13.22 4.43
N LEU A 49 -5.02 -12.51 4.80
CA LEU A 49 -3.72 -13.08 5.13
C LEU A 49 -3.57 -13.24 6.65
N LYS A 50 -2.88 -14.28 7.05
CA LYS A 50 -2.51 -14.50 8.46
C LYS A 50 -1.24 -13.70 8.77
N ILE A 51 -1.40 -12.38 8.93
CA ILE A 51 -0.31 -11.48 9.31
C ILE A 51 -0.54 -11.02 10.75
N GLY A 52 0.24 -11.60 11.67
CA GLY A 52 0.18 -11.23 13.09
C GLY A 52 0.89 -9.90 13.39
N ASN A 53 0.61 -9.36 14.57
CA ASN A 53 1.24 -8.13 15.06
C ASN A 53 2.76 -8.26 15.19
N CYS A 54 3.45 -7.13 15.12
CA CYS A 54 4.87 -7.05 15.48
C CYS A 54 5.07 -7.50 16.93
N LYS A 55 5.97 -8.45 17.17
CA LYS A 55 6.25 -9.01 18.51
C LYS A 55 7.31 -8.24 19.28
N ALA A 56 7.84 -7.14 18.73
CA ALA A 56 8.92 -6.36 19.35
C ALA A 56 10.06 -7.24 19.88
N CYS A 57 10.50 -8.20 19.09
CA CYS A 57 11.44 -9.24 19.45
C CYS A 57 12.73 -8.65 20.05
N GLY A 58 13.37 -9.38 21.00
CA GLY A 58 14.68 -9.00 21.55
C GLY A 58 14.78 -7.56 22.01
N ASN A 59 14.01 -7.13 23.01
CA ASN A 59 13.98 -5.75 23.52
C ASN A 59 13.64 -4.68 22.44
N GLY A 60 12.81 -5.04 21.50
CA GLY A 60 12.26 -4.13 20.48
C GLY A 60 12.78 -4.35 19.06
N TRP A 61 13.90 -5.03 18.92
CA TRP A 61 14.46 -5.37 17.60
C TRP A 61 14.94 -6.82 17.55
N GLY A 62 14.47 -7.56 16.57
CA GLY A 62 14.98 -8.90 16.22
C GLY A 62 15.84 -8.86 14.95
N PRO A 63 15.89 -9.94 14.17
CA PRO A 63 16.63 -10.02 12.90
C PRO A 63 16.25 -8.93 11.90
N CYS A 64 15.04 -8.39 12.01
CA CYS A 64 14.58 -7.27 11.17
C CYS A 64 15.49 -6.04 11.21
N ARG A 65 16.30 -5.88 12.26
CA ARG A 65 17.26 -4.76 12.36
C ARG A 65 18.47 -4.94 11.44
N ASN A 66 19.01 -6.14 11.40
CA ASN A 66 20.28 -6.42 10.73
C ASN A 66 20.10 -7.23 9.43
N GLU A 67 19.13 -8.14 9.42
CA GLU A 67 18.84 -9.04 8.30
C GLU A 67 17.69 -8.53 7.42
N HIS A 68 16.96 -7.50 7.91
CA HIS A 68 15.79 -6.94 7.22
C HIS A 68 14.65 -7.93 7.01
N GLU A 69 14.62 -8.98 7.83
CA GLU A 69 13.63 -10.04 7.78
C GLU A 69 12.88 -10.16 9.11
N CYS A 70 11.57 -10.39 9.03
CA CYS A 70 10.77 -10.65 10.21
C CYS A 70 10.88 -12.12 10.63
N GLN A 71 11.22 -12.39 11.88
CA GLN A 71 11.32 -13.78 12.40
C GLN A 71 9.96 -14.43 12.68
N VAL A 72 8.87 -13.67 12.74
CA VAL A 72 7.52 -14.23 12.95
C VAL A 72 7.06 -14.91 11.67
N LYS A 73 6.91 -16.23 11.71
CA LYS A 73 6.56 -17.05 10.54
C LYS A 73 5.05 -17.06 10.33
N ASP A 74 4.61 -16.38 9.30
CA ASP A 74 3.23 -16.32 8.80
C ASP A 74 3.22 -15.82 7.34
N ASP A 75 2.09 -15.38 6.80
CA ASP A 75 1.99 -14.94 5.40
C ASP A 75 2.79 -13.66 5.07
N PHE A 76 3.31 -12.97 6.09
CA PHE A 76 4.07 -11.74 5.90
C PHE A 76 5.35 -11.96 5.08
N GLN A 77 6.10 -13.05 5.31
CA GLN A 77 7.38 -13.27 4.62
C GLN A 77 7.20 -13.35 3.11
N ASN A 78 6.23 -14.14 2.65
CA ASN A 78 5.95 -14.30 1.23
C ASN A 78 5.47 -12.98 0.60
N LEU A 79 4.59 -12.26 1.31
CA LEU A 79 4.13 -10.97 0.86
C LEU A 79 5.26 -9.94 0.81
N HIS A 80 6.09 -9.85 1.86
CA HIS A 80 7.21 -8.92 1.91
C HIS A 80 8.24 -9.20 0.80
N ALA A 81 8.53 -10.47 0.52
CA ALA A 81 9.41 -10.84 -0.58
C ALA A 81 8.85 -10.41 -1.94
N SER A 82 7.53 -10.55 -2.17
CA SER A 82 6.91 -10.17 -3.44
C SER A 82 6.92 -8.66 -3.73
N ILE A 83 7.06 -7.82 -2.71
CA ILE A 83 7.16 -6.36 -2.85
C ILE A 83 8.43 -5.94 -3.63
N THR A 84 9.49 -6.72 -3.56
CA THR A 84 10.76 -6.41 -4.25
C THR A 84 10.60 -6.24 -5.75
N GLU A 85 9.68 -6.98 -6.35
CA GLU A 85 9.46 -7.00 -7.80
C GLU A 85 8.50 -5.91 -8.28
N MET A 86 7.90 -5.15 -7.39
CA MET A 86 6.89 -4.15 -7.71
C MET A 86 7.53 -2.81 -8.02
N ASP A 87 6.91 -2.06 -8.91
CA ASP A 87 7.36 -0.74 -9.35
C ASP A 87 6.55 0.39 -8.70
N ALA A 88 5.31 0.11 -8.30
CA ALA A 88 4.42 1.08 -7.64
C ALA A 88 3.42 0.40 -6.71
N PHE A 89 2.80 1.19 -5.83
CA PHE A 89 1.86 0.68 -4.84
C PHE A 89 0.61 1.55 -4.71
N VAL A 90 -0.52 0.90 -4.40
CA VAL A 90 -1.73 1.56 -3.93
C VAL A 90 -2.11 0.95 -2.58
N LEU A 91 -2.18 1.75 -1.54
CA LEU A 91 -2.55 1.31 -0.20
C LEU A 91 -3.94 1.85 0.15
N ILE A 92 -4.91 0.95 0.35
CA ILE A 92 -6.31 1.29 0.61
C ILE A 92 -6.77 0.65 1.91
N THR A 93 -7.21 1.46 2.87
CA THR A 93 -7.66 0.99 4.18
C THR A 93 -9.00 1.59 4.58
N PRO A 94 -9.88 0.84 5.26
CA PRO A 94 -10.98 1.48 5.97
C PRO A 94 -10.44 2.28 7.16
N VAL A 95 -11.16 3.34 7.51
CA VAL A 95 -10.82 4.18 8.68
C VAL A 95 -11.45 3.57 9.95
N TYR A 96 -10.62 3.13 10.88
CA TYR A 96 -11.03 2.62 12.17
C TYR A 96 -10.47 3.53 13.29
N TRP A 97 -11.36 4.28 13.95
CA TRP A 97 -10.98 5.25 15.00
C TRP A 97 -9.88 6.25 14.58
N GLY A 98 -9.91 6.70 13.33
CA GLY A 98 -8.92 7.63 12.81
C GLY A 98 -7.60 7.00 12.37
N GLU A 99 -7.50 5.67 12.39
CA GLU A 99 -6.32 4.90 12.01
C GLU A 99 -6.62 3.91 10.89
N MET A 100 -5.55 3.32 10.35
CA MET A 100 -5.65 2.16 9.45
C MET A 100 -6.30 0.98 10.17
N SER A 101 -6.94 0.08 9.43
CA SER A 101 -7.44 -1.19 9.99
C SER A 101 -6.32 -2.02 10.61
N GLU A 102 -6.69 -2.94 11.50
CA GLU A 102 -5.73 -3.80 12.21
C GLU A 102 -4.81 -4.55 11.24
N SER A 103 -5.36 -5.09 10.15
CA SER A 103 -4.56 -5.85 9.16
C SER A 103 -3.58 -4.95 8.41
N ALA A 104 -4.00 -3.73 8.02
CA ALA A 104 -3.10 -2.75 7.42
C ALA A 104 -2.03 -2.29 8.42
N LYS A 105 -2.41 -2.07 9.67
CA LYS A 105 -1.48 -1.65 10.73
C LYS A 105 -0.47 -2.74 11.06
N ALA A 106 -0.90 -4.01 11.20
CA ALA A 106 -0.01 -5.13 11.44
C ALA A 106 1.02 -5.30 10.31
N PHE A 107 0.58 -5.20 9.06
CA PHE A 107 1.44 -5.22 7.89
C PHE A 107 2.44 -4.05 7.90
N SER A 108 1.95 -2.81 8.02
CA SER A 108 2.79 -1.60 7.99
C SER A 108 3.82 -1.57 9.13
N ASP A 109 3.44 -1.99 10.34
CA ASP A 109 4.35 -2.06 11.49
C ASP A 109 5.49 -3.06 11.29
N ARG A 110 5.25 -4.14 10.58
CA ARG A 110 6.28 -5.14 10.28
C ARG A 110 7.15 -4.70 9.09
N VAL A 111 6.54 -4.16 8.03
CA VAL A 111 7.28 -3.61 6.88
C VAL A 111 8.25 -2.53 7.36
N ARG A 112 7.78 -1.51 8.09
CA ARG A 112 8.65 -0.43 8.56
C ARG A 112 9.83 -0.92 9.41
N ARG A 113 9.70 -2.07 10.08
CA ARG A 113 10.81 -2.67 10.85
C ARG A 113 11.82 -3.36 9.94
N CYS A 114 11.35 -4.08 8.93
CA CYS A 114 12.22 -4.75 7.97
C CYS A 114 12.89 -3.75 7.02
N GLU A 115 12.24 -2.63 6.72
CA GLU A 115 12.77 -1.58 5.86
C GLU A 115 13.60 -0.52 6.62
N ALA A 116 13.49 -0.46 7.95
CA ALA A 116 14.29 0.46 8.76
C ALA A 116 15.79 0.09 8.70
N LEU A 117 16.64 1.10 8.77
CA LEU A 117 18.10 0.93 8.89
C LEU A 117 18.76 0.18 7.72
N LYS A 118 18.14 0.09 6.56
CA LYS A 118 18.80 -0.35 5.33
C LYS A 118 19.75 0.76 4.85
N ASN A 119 20.94 0.84 5.44
CA ASN A 119 21.91 1.88 5.10
C ASN A 119 22.59 1.62 3.76
N ASP A 120 22.83 0.35 3.41
CA ASP A 120 23.61 -0.07 2.25
C ASP A 120 22.74 -0.61 1.09
N LYS A 121 21.43 -0.71 1.31
CA LYS A 121 20.47 -1.20 0.32
C LYS A 121 19.24 -0.32 0.34
N ASN A 122 18.75 0.04 -0.82
CA ASN A 122 17.48 0.73 -0.94
C ASN A 122 16.36 -0.09 -0.30
N THR A 123 15.41 0.55 0.35
CA THR A 123 14.21 -0.14 0.79
C THR A 123 13.44 -0.66 -0.42
N PHE A 124 12.58 -1.67 -0.23
CA PHE A 124 11.77 -2.18 -1.34
C PHE A 124 10.77 -1.14 -1.89
N PHE A 125 10.52 -0.08 -1.14
CA PHE A 125 9.63 1.02 -1.49
C PHE A 125 10.37 2.28 -1.99
N GLU A 126 11.68 2.39 -1.76
CA GLU A 126 12.42 3.63 -1.99
C GLU A 126 12.28 4.13 -3.43
N GLY A 127 11.84 5.39 -3.55
CA GLY A 127 11.60 6.05 -4.84
C GLY A 127 10.40 5.53 -5.64
N LYS A 128 9.69 4.50 -5.15
CA LYS A 128 8.52 3.96 -5.85
C LYS A 128 7.27 4.76 -5.49
N PRO A 129 6.44 5.15 -6.47
CA PRO A 129 5.24 5.94 -6.22
C PRO A 129 4.18 5.15 -5.46
N VAL A 130 3.53 5.83 -4.51
CA VAL A 130 2.46 5.26 -3.68
C VAL A 130 1.24 6.17 -3.67
N ILE A 131 0.09 5.60 -4.00
CA ILE A 131 -1.22 6.21 -3.74
C ILE A 131 -1.74 5.67 -2.42
N ALA A 132 -2.14 6.56 -1.51
CA ALA A 132 -2.80 6.22 -0.25
C ALA A 132 -4.28 6.60 -0.28
N ALA A 133 -5.17 5.65 0.00
CA ALA A 133 -6.60 5.91 0.08
C ALA A 133 -7.19 5.46 1.41
N ALA A 134 -7.81 6.39 2.14
CA ALA A 134 -8.52 6.12 3.38
C ALA A 134 -10.03 6.16 3.15
N ALA A 135 -10.73 5.06 3.45
CA ALA A 135 -12.15 4.88 3.19
C ALA A 135 -12.96 4.90 4.49
N ALA A 136 -13.65 6.01 4.75
CA ALA A 136 -14.52 6.17 5.92
C ALA A 136 -15.97 5.85 5.55
N GLY A 137 -16.48 4.71 6.02
CA GLY A 137 -17.84 4.25 5.69
C GLY A 137 -18.98 4.98 6.40
N GLY A 138 -18.69 5.67 7.50
CA GLY A 138 -19.70 6.34 8.35
C GLY A 138 -19.64 7.85 8.26
N SER A 139 -19.40 8.51 9.40
CA SER A 139 -19.39 9.97 9.55
C SER A 139 -18.32 10.70 8.73
N GLY A 140 -17.26 10.02 8.36
CA GLY A 140 -16.05 10.61 7.77
C GLY A 140 -15.05 11.10 8.81
N ASN A 141 -15.36 10.99 10.11
CA ASN A 141 -14.45 11.37 11.17
C ASN A 141 -13.19 10.51 11.15
N GLY A 142 -12.04 11.11 11.45
CA GLY A 142 -10.75 10.43 11.48
C GLY A 142 -10.13 10.17 10.10
N LEU A 143 -10.75 10.62 9.02
CA LEU A 143 -10.22 10.46 7.66
C LEU A 143 -8.82 11.08 7.52
N THR A 144 -8.67 12.33 7.97
CA THR A 144 -7.40 13.06 7.87
C THR A 144 -6.32 12.43 8.75
N THR A 145 -6.66 12.00 9.96
CA THR A 145 -5.68 11.34 10.86
C THR A 145 -5.21 10.01 10.31
N CYS A 146 -6.10 9.23 9.68
CA CYS A 146 -5.73 8.01 8.99
C CYS A 146 -4.78 8.28 7.82
N LEU A 147 -5.06 9.26 6.97
CA LEU A 147 -4.16 9.67 5.88
C LEU A 147 -2.80 10.14 6.42
N THR A 148 -2.76 10.88 7.52
CA THR A 148 -1.51 11.29 8.17
C THR A 148 -0.72 10.07 8.68
N SER A 149 -1.40 9.06 9.21
CA SER A 149 -0.76 7.80 9.63
C SER A 149 -0.15 7.04 8.44
N MET A 150 -0.88 6.99 7.32
CA MET A 150 -0.39 6.41 6.08
C MET A 150 0.81 7.19 5.51
N GLU A 151 0.75 8.52 5.55
CA GLU A 151 1.86 9.39 5.12
C GLU A 151 3.14 9.11 5.90
N ARG A 152 3.03 8.98 7.23
CA ARG A 152 4.19 8.63 8.09
C ARG A 152 4.81 7.29 7.67
N PHE A 153 3.99 6.29 7.35
CA PHE A 153 4.47 5.00 6.86
C PHE A 153 5.21 5.16 5.54
N ILE A 154 4.60 5.82 4.55
CA ILE A 154 5.18 6.06 3.21
C ILE A 154 6.51 6.80 3.31
N THR A 155 6.56 7.85 4.14
CA THR A 155 7.81 8.61 4.40
C THR A 155 8.87 7.72 5.04
N HIS A 156 8.49 6.86 6.01
CA HIS A 156 9.43 6.01 6.73
C HIS A 156 10.08 4.96 5.83
N VAL A 157 9.34 4.41 4.85
CA VAL A 157 9.87 3.45 3.88
C VAL A 157 10.48 4.14 2.65
N LYS A 158 10.61 5.47 2.67
CA LYS A 158 11.19 6.31 1.61
C LYS A 158 10.50 6.18 0.25
N ALA A 159 9.23 5.82 0.24
CA ALA A 159 8.45 5.79 -0.98
C ALA A 159 8.10 7.21 -1.46
N GLU A 160 7.85 7.36 -2.74
CA GLU A 160 7.36 8.60 -3.32
C GLU A 160 5.87 8.77 -3.02
N LYS A 161 5.49 9.96 -2.54
CA LYS A 161 4.09 10.30 -2.26
C LYS A 161 3.42 10.76 -3.56
N PHE A 162 2.69 9.86 -4.21
CA PHE A 162 2.02 10.20 -5.47
C PHE A 162 0.68 10.91 -5.22
N ASP A 163 -0.23 10.30 -4.43
CA ASP A 163 -1.52 10.92 -4.10
C ASP A 163 -2.09 10.44 -2.76
N PHE A 164 -2.91 11.28 -2.12
CA PHE A 164 -3.61 11.00 -0.87
C PHE A 164 -5.10 11.27 -1.02
N ILE A 165 -5.91 10.21 -1.01
CA ILE A 165 -7.33 10.28 -1.35
C ILE A 165 -8.18 9.87 -0.14
N GLY A 166 -8.94 10.84 0.38
CA GLY A 166 -9.97 10.57 1.38
C GLY A 166 -11.32 10.31 0.72
N ILE A 167 -11.98 9.20 1.06
CA ILE A 167 -13.28 8.83 0.50
C ILE A 167 -14.30 8.47 1.59
N THR A 168 -15.54 8.92 1.40
CA THR A 168 -16.69 8.61 2.24
C THR A 168 -17.85 8.13 1.39
N GLN A 169 -18.93 7.65 2.01
CA GLN A 169 -20.15 7.31 1.26
C GLN A 169 -20.75 8.55 0.55
N LYS A 170 -20.57 9.75 1.11
CA LYS A 170 -21.13 10.99 0.54
C LYS A 170 -20.45 11.42 -0.77
N ASN A 171 -19.15 11.15 -0.89
CA ASN A 171 -18.36 11.57 -2.05
C ASN A 171 -17.92 10.39 -2.93
N LYS A 172 -18.45 9.20 -2.66
CA LYS A 172 -18.08 7.94 -3.31
C LYS A 172 -18.05 8.04 -4.83
N VAL A 173 -19.08 8.63 -5.43
CA VAL A 173 -19.27 8.60 -6.89
C VAL A 173 -18.04 9.17 -7.61
N TYR A 174 -17.66 10.41 -7.28
CA TYR A 174 -16.53 11.06 -7.96
C TYR A 174 -15.17 10.64 -7.40
N LYS A 175 -15.09 10.20 -6.15
CA LYS A 175 -13.82 9.78 -5.56
C LYS A 175 -13.34 8.40 -6.03
N VAL A 176 -14.23 7.49 -6.34
CA VAL A 176 -13.88 6.22 -7.00
C VAL A 176 -13.28 6.48 -8.37
N ASP A 177 -13.89 7.37 -9.16
CA ASP A 177 -13.34 7.83 -10.45
C ASP A 177 -11.97 8.53 -10.29
N THR A 178 -11.82 9.35 -9.23
CA THR A 178 -10.52 9.97 -8.90
C THR A 178 -9.44 8.92 -8.66
N ILE A 179 -9.75 7.86 -7.91
CA ILE A 179 -8.79 6.77 -7.63
C ILE A 179 -8.38 6.04 -8.92
N GLN A 180 -9.33 5.77 -9.82
CA GLN A 180 -9.03 5.16 -11.12
C GLN A 180 -8.07 6.05 -11.93
N LYS A 181 -8.39 7.35 -12.04
CA LYS A 181 -7.55 8.32 -12.76
C LYS A 181 -6.16 8.48 -12.14
N ALA A 182 -6.08 8.53 -10.80
CA ALA A 182 -4.80 8.63 -10.11
C ALA A 182 -3.91 7.39 -10.37
N ALA A 183 -4.50 6.19 -10.33
CA ALA A 183 -3.75 4.96 -10.63
C ALA A 183 -3.30 4.87 -12.09
N ASN A 184 -4.13 5.34 -13.03
CA ASN A 184 -3.77 5.45 -14.44
C ASN A 184 -2.60 6.43 -14.64
N GLU A 185 -2.70 7.65 -14.11
CA GLU A 185 -1.67 8.67 -14.23
C GLU A 185 -0.36 8.27 -13.52
N MET A 186 -0.42 7.57 -12.40
CA MET A 186 0.76 7.05 -11.72
C MET A 186 1.57 6.12 -12.63
N VAL A 187 0.91 5.27 -13.41
CA VAL A 187 1.59 4.37 -14.35
C VAL A 187 2.14 5.15 -15.55
N LEU A 188 1.35 6.05 -16.12
CA LEU A 188 1.76 6.82 -17.30
C LEU A 188 2.92 7.79 -17.01
N SER A 189 2.90 8.44 -15.84
CA SER A 189 3.97 9.38 -15.45
C SER A 189 5.29 8.66 -15.15
N SER A 190 5.23 7.46 -14.54
CA SER A 190 6.43 6.65 -14.31
C SER A 190 7.09 6.14 -15.60
N GLN A 191 6.31 5.90 -16.65
CA GLN A 191 6.83 5.50 -17.97
C GLN A 191 7.46 6.65 -18.76
N LYS A 192 7.12 7.91 -18.45
CA LYS A 192 7.68 9.09 -19.10
C LYS A 192 8.99 9.57 -18.46
N GLY A 193 9.30 9.12 -17.25
CA GLY A 193 10.49 9.48 -16.48
C GLY A 193 11.71 8.58 -16.76
N GLU A 194 11.54 7.56 -17.60
CA GLU A 194 12.61 6.72 -18.16
C GLU A 194 13.01 7.24 -19.56
#